data_fa5d72c17e601d2f0e8139d1050131cd
#
_entry.id   fa5d72c17e601d2f0e8139d1050131cd
#
_cell.length_a   1.000
_cell.length_b   1.000
_cell.length_c   1.000
_cell.angle_alpha   90.00
_cell.angle_beta   90.00
_cell.angle_gamma   90.00
#
_symmetry.space_group_name_H-M   'P 1'
#
loop_
_entity.id
_entity.type
_entity.pdbx_description
1 polymer ?
#
loop_
_entity_poly.entity_id
_entity_poly.type
_entity_poly.pdbx_seq_one_letter_code
_entity_poly.pdbx_strand_id
1 'polypeptide(L)'
;MSISNERKEYLKKKQKERRIIIFAQVLILIVFLIIWEVLAHYKVINTFLASSPSLIVKTLSSLVESNDLFAHIKVTLLETIISFSLASIGGLAIASILWWNERLAKIVDPYLTVINALPKVALGPLIIIWVGASTKSIIFMALLISLFLSIINIYHSFKETDKNYLILLKSLNASKKDLFFKVVLPSNFSNNSDYLQKARKYGHFTGYKN
;
A
#
# COMPACT_ATOMS: atom_id res chain seq x y z
N MET A 1 2.00 6.31 -44.93
CA MET A 1 3.06 5.32 -44.63
C MET A 1 2.38 3.97 -44.40
N SER A 2 2.49 3.02 -45.35
CA SER A 2 1.82 1.70 -45.26
C SER A 2 2.58 0.84 -44.26
N ILE A 3 1.86 0.33 -43.26
CA ILE A 3 2.42 -0.62 -42.30
C ILE A 3 2.73 -1.91 -43.03
N SER A 4 3.97 -2.41 -42.95
CA SER A 4 4.39 -3.63 -43.64
C SER A 4 3.51 -4.83 -43.20
N ASN A 5 3.30 -5.80 -44.10
CA ASN A 5 2.44 -6.96 -43.80
C ASN A 5 2.96 -7.76 -42.59
N GLU A 6 4.26 -7.89 -42.42
CA GLU A 6 4.89 -8.54 -41.27
C GLU A 6 4.52 -7.86 -39.93
N ARG A 7 4.50 -6.51 -39.90
CA ARG A 7 4.09 -5.76 -38.72
C ARG A 7 2.62 -5.97 -38.39
N LYS A 8 1.76 -6.11 -39.40
CA LYS A 8 0.33 -6.43 -39.18
C LYS A 8 0.14 -7.83 -38.63
N GLU A 9 0.90 -8.81 -39.10
CA GLU A 9 0.87 -10.18 -38.56
C GLU A 9 1.37 -10.24 -37.12
N TYR A 10 2.49 -9.59 -36.85
CA TYR A 10 3.01 -9.47 -35.48
C TYR A 10 2.00 -8.86 -34.52
N LEU A 11 1.36 -7.75 -34.91
CA LEU A 11 0.34 -7.10 -34.08
C LEU A 11 -0.88 -7.99 -33.85
N LYS A 12 -1.32 -8.74 -34.88
CA LYS A 12 -2.43 -9.72 -34.74
C LYS A 12 -2.05 -10.85 -33.79
N LYS A 13 -0.84 -11.39 -33.86
CA LYS A 13 -0.34 -12.43 -32.97
C LYS A 13 -0.29 -11.93 -31.52
N LYS A 14 0.26 -10.76 -31.29
CA LYS A 14 0.33 -10.13 -29.97
C LYS A 14 -1.06 -9.83 -29.38
N GLN A 15 -2.00 -9.40 -30.22
CA GLN A 15 -3.38 -9.19 -29.79
C GLN A 15 -4.08 -10.51 -29.43
N LYS A 16 -3.82 -11.58 -30.18
CA LYS A 16 -4.36 -12.92 -29.88
C LYS A 16 -3.81 -13.44 -28.56
N GLU A 17 -2.51 -13.35 -28.34
CA GLU A 17 -1.87 -13.73 -27.07
C GLU A 17 -2.45 -12.94 -25.90
N ARG A 18 -2.58 -11.62 -26.04
CA ARG A 18 -3.19 -10.78 -25.00
C ARG A 18 -4.64 -11.19 -24.69
N ARG A 19 -5.44 -11.53 -25.70
CA ARG A 19 -6.82 -12.01 -25.51
C ARG A 19 -6.85 -13.34 -24.77
N ILE A 20 -5.95 -14.27 -25.12
CA ILE A 20 -5.84 -15.58 -24.44
C ILE A 20 -5.46 -15.38 -22.98
N ILE A 21 -4.49 -14.50 -22.69
CA ILE A 21 -4.08 -14.19 -21.31
C ILE A 21 -5.24 -13.60 -20.52
N ILE A 22 -5.94 -12.60 -21.08
CA ILE A 22 -7.10 -11.98 -20.42
C ILE A 22 -8.20 -13.01 -20.20
N PHE A 23 -8.49 -13.84 -21.21
CA PHE A 23 -9.49 -14.91 -21.07
C PHE A 23 -9.12 -15.90 -19.97
N ALA A 24 -7.87 -16.34 -19.90
CA ALA A 24 -7.38 -17.22 -18.85
C ALA A 24 -7.48 -16.56 -17.45
N GLN A 25 -7.14 -15.28 -17.33
CA GLN A 25 -7.27 -14.54 -16.07
C GLN A 25 -8.73 -14.44 -15.61
N VAL A 26 -9.65 -14.11 -16.51
CA VAL A 26 -11.08 -14.05 -16.22
C VAL A 26 -11.63 -15.43 -15.88
N LEU A 27 -11.20 -16.47 -16.60
CA LEU A 27 -11.62 -17.85 -16.32
C LEU A 27 -11.18 -18.30 -14.92
N ILE A 28 -9.94 -18.04 -14.53
CA ILE A 28 -9.42 -18.33 -13.19
C ILE A 28 -10.27 -17.63 -12.13
N LEU A 29 -10.59 -16.35 -12.32
CA LEU A 29 -11.42 -15.59 -11.39
C LEU A 29 -12.82 -16.19 -11.27
N ILE A 30 -13.45 -16.53 -12.40
CA ILE A 30 -14.79 -17.15 -12.40
C ILE A 30 -14.77 -18.51 -11.70
N VAL A 31 -13.80 -19.36 -12.01
CA VAL A 31 -13.63 -20.66 -11.36
C VAL A 31 -13.45 -20.52 -9.85
N PHE A 32 -12.62 -19.55 -9.43
CA PHE A 32 -12.43 -19.25 -8.01
C PHE A 32 -13.74 -18.84 -7.32
N LEU A 33 -14.52 -17.93 -7.94
CA LEU A 33 -15.81 -17.51 -7.38
C LEU A 33 -16.82 -18.65 -7.32
N ILE A 34 -16.86 -19.52 -8.33
CA ILE A 34 -17.74 -20.70 -8.33
C ILE A 34 -17.34 -21.68 -7.22
N ILE A 35 -16.05 -21.98 -7.08
CA ILE A 35 -15.56 -22.86 -6.02
C ILE A 35 -15.91 -22.27 -4.64
N TRP A 36 -15.70 -20.97 -4.43
CA TRP A 36 -16.04 -20.30 -3.19
C TRP A 36 -17.54 -20.39 -2.88
N GLU A 37 -18.40 -20.11 -3.85
CA GLU A 37 -19.86 -20.23 -3.69
C GLU A 37 -20.29 -21.67 -3.35
N VAL A 38 -19.74 -22.66 -4.07
CA VAL A 38 -20.03 -24.07 -3.84
C VAL A 38 -19.61 -24.50 -2.44
N LEU A 39 -18.40 -24.15 -1.99
CA LEU A 39 -17.91 -24.48 -0.65
C LEU A 39 -18.75 -23.83 0.45
N ALA A 40 -19.21 -22.60 0.23
CA ALA A 40 -20.11 -21.91 1.14
C ALA A 40 -21.50 -22.55 1.17
N HIS A 41 -22.05 -22.94 0.01
CA HIS A 41 -23.34 -23.57 -0.11
C HIS A 41 -23.39 -24.93 0.61
N TYR A 42 -22.36 -25.76 0.46
CA TYR A 42 -22.23 -27.04 1.16
C TYR A 42 -21.78 -26.91 2.62
N LYS A 43 -21.70 -25.68 3.16
CA LYS A 43 -21.25 -25.38 4.54
C LYS A 43 -19.89 -25.97 4.90
N VAL A 44 -19.05 -26.26 3.90
CA VAL A 44 -17.63 -26.62 4.10
C VAL A 44 -16.86 -25.45 4.71
N ILE A 45 -17.22 -24.25 4.27
CA ILE A 45 -16.72 -23.00 4.85
C ILE A 45 -17.84 -22.38 5.69
N ASN A 46 -17.49 -21.96 6.91
CA ASN A 46 -18.44 -21.25 7.76
C ASN A 46 -18.71 -19.86 7.17
N THR A 47 -19.93 -19.67 6.67
CA THR A 47 -20.36 -18.43 6.00
C THR A 47 -20.36 -17.22 6.95
N PHE A 48 -20.41 -17.42 8.27
CA PHE A 48 -20.24 -16.35 9.25
C PHE A 48 -18.82 -15.77 9.25
N LEU A 49 -17.80 -16.62 9.02
CA LEU A 49 -16.39 -16.18 9.02
C LEU A 49 -15.92 -15.75 7.63
N ALA A 50 -16.30 -16.46 6.59
CA ALA A 50 -15.75 -16.26 5.25
C ALA A 50 -16.74 -15.70 4.22
N SER A 51 -18.05 -15.56 4.59
CA SER A 51 -19.12 -15.11 3.69
C SER A 51 -19.27 -15.98 2.43
N SER A 52 -19.99 -15.51 1.43
CA SER A 52 -20.06 -16.07 0.07
C SER A 52 -20.32 -14.96 -0.95
N PRO A 53 -19.96 -15.15 -2.23
CA PRO A 53 -20.28 -14.20 -3.29
C PRO A 53 -21.75 -13.78 -3.33
N SER A 54 -22.67 -14.72 -3.24
CA SER A 54 -24.11 -14.45 -3.22
C SER A 54 -24.55 -13.64 -2.00
N LEU A 55 -24.01 -13.92 -0.81
CA LEU A 55 -24.30 -13.15 0.41
C LEU A 55 -23.75 -11.73 0.33
N ILE A 56 -22.57 -11.54 -0.25
CA ILE A 56 -22.00 -10.19 -0.46
C ILE A 56 -22.93 -9.36 -1.34
N VAL A 57 -23.37 -9.91 -2.48
CA VAL A 57 -24.29 -9.21 -3.39
C VAL A 57 -25.62 -8.90 -2.69
N LYS A 58 -26.18 -9.85 -1.95
CA LYS A 58 -27.43 -9.67 -1.21
C LYS A 58 -27.31 -8.59 -0.13
N THR A 59 -26.21 -8.57 0.62
CA THR A 59 -25.97 -7.55 1.64
C THR A 59 -25.80 -6.19 1.00
N LEU A 60 -25.08 -6.12 -0.11
CA LEU A 60 -24.90 -4.85 -0.84
C LEU A 60 -26.23 -4.29 -1.36
N SER A 61 -27.08 -5.12 -1.96
CA SER A 61 -28.42 -4.69 -2.41
C SER A 61 -29.28 -4.22 -1.24
N SER A 62 -29.27 -4.94 -0.13
CA SER A 62 -29.98 -4.55 1.10
C SER A 62 -29.52 -3.18 1.64
N LEU A 63 -28.19 -2.92 1.65
CA LEU A 63 -27.65 -1.63 2.07
C LEU A 63 -28.01 -0.49 1.12
N VAL A 64 -28.16 -0.76 -0.17
CA VAL A 64 -28.64 0.22 -1.16
C VAL A 64 -30.13 0.52 -0.91
N GLU A 65 -30.94 -0.51 -0.71
CA GLU A 65 -32.39 -0.38 -0.46
C GLU A 65 -32.70 0.37 0.86
N SER A 66 -31.90 0.13 1.92
CA SER A 66 -32.06 0.81 3.21
C SER A 66 -31.49 2.23 3.21
N ASN A 67 -30.82 2.68 2.16
CA ASN A 67 -30.08 3.95 2.08
C ASN A 67 -28.90 4.07 3.08
N ASP A 68 -28.46 2.99 3.70
CA ASP A 68 -27.36 2.98 4.67
C ASP A 68 -25.99 2.92 4.03
N LEU A 69 -25.90 2.50 2.77
CA LEU A 69 -24.63 2.32 2.05
C LEU A 69 -23.75 3.58 2.10
N PHE A 70 -24.33 4.74 1.82
CA PHE A 70 -23.59 6.01 1.83
C PHE A 70 -23.12 6.41 3.23
N ALA A 71 -23.91 6.10 4.27
CA ALA A 71 -23.52 6.34 5.65
C ALA A 71 -22.31 5.47 6.03
N HIS A 72 -22.33 4.19 5.69
CA HIS A 72 -21.21 3.28 5.93
C HIS A 72 -19.95 3.67 5.16
N ILE A 73 -20.07 4.04 3.87
CA ILE A 73 -18.95 4.55 3.06
C ILE A 73 -18.35 5.80 3.70
N LYS A 74 -19.17 6.77 4.10
CA LYS A 74 -18.73 8.02 4.72
C LYS A 74 -17.95 7.74 6.02
N VAL A 75 -18.47 6.89 6.88
CA VAL A 75 -17.80 6.52 8.15
C VAL A 75 -16.45 5.87 7.85
N THR A 76 -16.39 4.87 6.98
CA THR A 76 -15.16 4.18 6.61
C THR A 76 -14.12 5.12 5.99
N LEU A 77 -14.54 6.05 5.13
CA LEU A 77 -13.65 7.06 4.56
C LEU A 77 -13.08 7.98 5.63
N LEU A 78 -13.91 8.46 6.56
CA LEU A 78 -13.46 9.30 7.67
C LEU A 78 -12.47 8.56 8.57
N GLU A 79 -12.77 7.32 8.95
CA GLU A 79 -11.87 6.47 9.75
C GLU A 79 -10.52 6.29 9.06
N THR A 80 -10.54 6.00 7.76
CA THR A 80 -9.32 5.81 6.96
C THR A 80 -8.51 7.10 6.84
N ILE A 81 -9.14 8.22 6.51
CA ILE A 81 -8.47 9.52 6.33
C ILE A 81 -7.86 9.98 7.66
N ILE A 82 -8.59 9.88 8.76
CA ILE A 82 -8.10 10.27 10.08
C ILE A 82 -6.92 9.40 10.49
N SER A 83 -7.06 8.08 10.40
CA SER A 83 -6.01 7.14 10.80
C SER A 83 -4.74 7.30 9.95
N PHE A 84 -4.90 7.42 8.64
CA PHE A 84 -3.79 7.59 7.70
C PHE A 84 -3.08 8.93 7.89
N SER A 85 -3.82 10.02 8.09
CA SER A 85 -3.24 11.34 8.31
C SER A 85 -2.44 11.39 9.61
N LEU A 86 -3.00 10.86 10.70
CA LEU A 86 -2.31 10.77 11.99
C LEU A 86 -1.07 9.88 11.91
N ALA A 87 -1.17 8.73 11.24
CA ALA A 87 -0.05 7.82 11.03
C ALA A 87 1.06 8.44 10.17
N SER A 88 0.71 9.17 9.12
CA SER A 88 1.67 9.81 8.23
C SER A 88 2.40 10.96 8.94
N ILE A 89 1.68 11.82 9.64
CA ILE A 89 2.28 12.93 10.41
C ILE A 89 3.15 12.39 11.54
N GLY A 90 2.63 11.44 12.33
CA GLY A 90 3.37 10.80 13.42
C GLY A 90 4.59 10.02 12.92
N GLY A 91 4.43 9.29 11.83
CA GLY A 91 5.51 8.56 11.16
C GLY A 91 6.62 9.48 10.68
N LEU A 92 6.27 10.59 10.03
CA LEU A 92 7.22 11.61 9.59
C LEU A 92 7.97 12.24 10.77
N ALA A 93 7.26 12.58 11.84
CA ALA A 93 7.86 13.17 13.02
C ALA A 93 8.86 12.22 13.69
N ILE A 94 8.46 10.96 13.91
CA ILE A 94 9.32 9.94 14.53
C ILE A 94 10.50 9.60 13.62
N ALA A 95 10.29 9.39 12.32
CA ALA A 95 11.37 9.13 11.37
C ALA A 95 12.38 10.30 11.31
N SER A 96 11.92 11.54 11.43
CA SER A 96 12.77 12.73 11.50
C SER A 96 13.63 12.72 12.76
N ILE A 97 13.06 12.37 13.92
CA ILE A 97 13.80 12.25 15.19
C ILE A 97 14.88 11.14 15.08
N LEU A 98 14.54 10.01 14.49
CA LEU A 98 15.47 8.89 14.27
C LEU A 98 16.62 9.30 13.33
N TRP A 99 16.32 10.03 12.27
CA TRP A 99 17.35 10.54 11.35
C TRP A 99 18.28 11.55 12.06
N TRP A 100 17.73 12.34 12.96
CA TRP A 100 18.49 13.34 13.72
C TRP A 100 19.46 12.70 14.73
N ASN A 101 19.07 11.57 15.31
CA ASN A 101 19.84 10.87 16.34
C ASN A 101 20.13 9.42 15.94
N GLU A 102 21.30 9.20 15.33
CA GLU A 102 21.70 7.86 14.89
C GLU A 102 21.82 6.83 16.01
N ARG A 103 22.14 7.26 17.25
CA ARG A 103 22.20 6.35 18.40
C ARG A 103 20.82 5.86 18.75
N LEU A 104 19.84 6.76 18.83
CA LEU A 104 18.45 6.43 19.07
C LEU A 104 17.94 5.50 17.95
N ALA A 105 18.26 5.80 16.71
CA ALA A 105 17.85 4.97 15.59
C ALA A 105 18.37 3.53 15.72
N LYS A 106 19.64 3.33 16.04
CA LYS A 106 20.24 2.01 16.25
C LYS A 106 19.61 1.24 17.41
N ILE A 107 19.16 1.94 18.46
CA ILE A 107 18.47 1.34 19.60
C ILE A 107 17.05 0.90 19.22
N VAL A 108 16.34 1.73 18.45
CA VAL A 108 14.93 1.51 18.11
C VAL A 108 14.74 0.54 16.92
N ASP A 109 15.70 0.48 16.01
CA ASP A 109 15.64 -0.34 14.78
C ASP A 109 15.22 -1.80 15.00
N PRO A 110 15.83 -2.57 15.94
CA PRO A 110 15.43 -3.95 16.19
C PRO A 110 13.98 -4.06 16.70
N TYR A 111 13.52 -3.11 17.50
CA TYR A 111 12.14 -3.09 18.00
C TYR A 111 11.14 -2.80 16.87
N LEU A 112 11.45 -1.85 16.00
CA LEU A 112 10.61 -1.57 14.82
C LEU A 112 10.51 -2.80 13.91
N THR A 113 11.61 -3.52 13.72
CA THR A 113 11.65 -4.74 12.92
C THR A 113 10.76 -5.83 13.53
N VAL A 114 10.86 -6.08 14.82
CA VAL A 114 10.03 -7.06 15.53
C VAL A 114 8.54 -6.68 15.46
N ILE A 115 8.20 -5.42 15.77
CA ILE A 115 6.81 -4.94 15.72
C ILE A 115 6.25 -5.04 14.29
N ASN A 116 7.08 -4.80 13.29
CA ASN A 116 6.63 -4.92 11.90
C ASN A 116 6.35 -6.38 11.49
N ALA A 117 7.11 -7.33 12.05
CA ALA A 117 6.93 -8.77 11.79
C ALA A 117 5.68 -9.35 12.49
N LEU A 118 5.14 -8.69 13.52
CA LEU A 118 3.96 -9.16 14.22
C LEU A 118 2.70 -9.07 13.32
N PRO A 119 1.82 -10.06 13.36
CA PRO A 119 0.54 -10.03 12.65
C PRO A 119 -0.41 -9.02 13.31
N LYS A 120 -0.27 -7.75 12.95
CA LYS A 120 -0.98 -6.61 13.55
C LYS A 120 -2.50 -6.80 13.56
N VAL A 121 -3.04 -7.49 12.55
CA VAL A 121 -4.48 -7.80 12.46
C VAL A 121 -4.93 -8.71 13.61
N ALA A 122 -4.05 -9.57 14.13
CA ALA A 122 -4.35 -10.43 15.27
C ALA A 122 -4.51 -9.64 16.59
N LEU A 123 -4.05 -8.38 16.63
CA LEU A 123 -4.29 -7.49 17.78
C LEU A 123 -5.71 -6.91 17.82
N GLY A 124 -6.51 -7.10 16.75
CA GLY A 124 -7.86 -6.56 16.66
C GLY A 124 -8.76 -6.89 17.84
N PRO A 125 -8.92 -8.17 18.23
CA PRO A 125 -9.71 -8.53 19.40
C PRO A 125 -9.23 -7.87 20.69
N LEU A 126 -7.92 -7.75 20.89
CA LEU A 126 -7.33 -7.12 22.06
C LEU A 126 -7.65 -5.61 22.12
N ILE A 127 -7.56 -4.94 20.98
CA ILE A 127 -7.91 -3.51 20.86
C ILE A 127 -9.39 -3.28 21.14
N ILE A 128 -10.27 -4.17 20.67
CA ILE A 128 -11.70 -4.10 20.96
C ILE A 128 -11.98 -4.24 22.45
N ILE A 129 -11.26 -5.12 23.15
CA ILE A 129 -11.38 -5.30 24.60
C ILE A 129 -10.93 -4.04 25.34
N TRP A 130 -9.85 -3.39 24.91
CA TRP A 130 -9.28 -2.21 25.58
C TRP A 130 -10.03 -0.91 25.29
N VAL A 131 -10.41 -0.71 24.05
CA VAL A 131 -11.00 0.57 23.55
C VAL A 131 -12.52 0.49 23.44
N GLY A 132 -13.07 -0.74 23.42
CA GLY A 132 -14.48 -1.01 23.17
C GLY A 132 -14.77 -1.24 21.70
N ALA A 133 -15.91 -1.86 21.40
CA ALA A 133 -16.40 -2.09 20.04
C ALA A 133 -16.99 -0.79 19.45
N SER A 134 -16.17 0.06 18.93
CA SER A 134 -16.56 1.40 18.41
C SER A 134 -15.67 1.84 17.25
N THR A 135 -16.08 2.90 16.54
CA THR A 135 -15.27 3.61 15.54
C THR A 135 -13.86 3.97 16.05
N LYS A 136 -13.72 4.27 17.33
CA LYS A 136 -12.42 4.61 17.94
C LYS A 136 -11.44 3.43 17.90
N SER A 137 -11.89 2.20 18.13
CA SER A 137 -11.04 1.01 18.05
C SER A 137 -10.60 0.72 16.61
N ILE A 138 -11.45 0.97 15.63
CA ILE A 138 -11.12 0.84 14.20
C ILE A 138 -10.04 1.87 13.82
N ILE A 139 -10.24 3.14 14.18
CA ILE A 139 -9.25 4.21 13.96
C ILE A 139 -7.93 3.87 14.65
N PHE A 140 -7.95 3.43 15.89
CA PHE A 140 -6.76 3.11 16.66
C PHE A 140 -5.98 1.93 16.04
N MET A 141 -6.68 0.89 15.61
CA MET A 141 -6.07 -0.25 14.92
C MET A 141 -5.44 0.15 13.60
N ALA A 142 -6.16 0.89 12.77
CA ALA A 142 -5.67 1.37 11.49
C ALA A 142 -4.47 2.32 11.68
N LEU A 143 -4.50 3.17 12.69
CA LEU A 143 -3.41 4.06 13.07
C LEU A 143 -2.16 3.25 13.47
N LEU A 144 -2.28 2.26 14.34
CA LEU A 144 -1.14 1.44 14.78
C LEU A 144 -0.48 0.74 13.58
N ILE A 145 -1.28 0.11 12.71
CA ILE A 145 -0.76 -0.59 11.53
C ILE A 145 -0.01 0.38 10.61
N SER A 146 -0.63 1.52 10.31
CA SER A 146 -0.09 2.51 9.37
C SER A 146 1.09 3.29 9.95
N LEU A 147 1.09 3.58 11.26
CA LEU A 147 2.14 4.34 11.93
C LEU A 147 3.49 3.63 11.85
N PHE A 148 3.55 2.35 12.26
CA PHE A 148 4.80 1.59 12.21
C PHE A 148 5.32 1.46 10.78
N LEU A 149 4.43 1.21 9.82
CA LEU A 149 4.81 1.13 8.41
C LEU A 149 5.35 2.47 7.90
N SER A 150 4.71 3.59 8.27
CA SER A 150 5.14 4.93 7.90
C SER A 150 6.51 5.27 8.49
N ILE A 151 6.75 4.98 9.78
CA ILE A 151 8.04 5.22 10.42
C ILE A 151 9.15 4.49 9.67
N ILE A 152 8.98 3.20 9.42
CA ILE A 152 9.98 2.36 8.78
C ILE A 152 10.27 2.87 7.36
N ASN A 153 9.24 3.06 6.55
CA ASN A 153 9.39 3.47 5.15
C ASN A 153 10.03 4.84 5.03
N ILE A 154 9.57 5.83 5.81
CA ILE A 154 10.11 7.19 5.76
C ILE A 154 11.55 7.21 6.27
N TYR A 155 11.85 6.49 7.36
CA TYR A 155 13.20 6.42 7.89
C TYR A 155 14.19 5.76 6.92
N HIS A 156 13.80 4.66 6.28
CA HIS A 156 14.61 4.04 5.23
C HIS A 156 14.82 4.97 4.05
N SER A 157 13.77 5.64 3.60
CA SER A 157 13.87 6.61 2.53
C SER A 157 14.82 7.77 2.86
N PHE A 158 14.83 8.25 4.11
CA PHE A 158 15.81 9.24 4.58
C PHE A 158 17.25 8.73 4.53
N LYS A 159 17.48 7.44 4.79
CA LYS A 159 18.80 6.79 4.69
C LYS A 159 19.27 6.59 3.25
N GLU A 160 18.34 6.41 2.32
CA GLU A 160 18.63 6.20 0.90
C GLU A 160 18.92 7.50 0.15
N THR A 161 18.81 8.66 0.81
CA THR A 161 19.18 9.96 0.22
C THR A 161 20.59 9.91 -0.33
N ASP A 162 20.80 10.37 -1.57
CA ASP A 162 22.07 10.31 -2.26
C ASP A 162 23.18 11.00 -1.46
N LYS A 163 24.18 10.22 -1.11
CA LYS A 163 25.33 10.66 -0.31
C LYS A 163 26.11 11.78 -0.98
N ASN A 164 26.12 11.87 -2.31
CA ASN A 164 26.85 12.88 -3.05
C ASN A 164 26.28 14.28 -2.74
N TYR A 165 24.95 14.43 -2.69
CA TYR A 165 24.34 15.70 -2.28
C TYR A 165 24.65 16.07 -0.84
N LEU A 166 24.68 15.06 0.07
CA LEU A 166 25.02 15.32 1.47
C LEU A 166 26.48 15.73 1.63
N ILE A 167 27.41 15.12 0.89
CA ILE A 167 28.85 15.46 0.88
C ILE A 167 29.04 16.87 0.30
N LEU A 168 28.40 17.17 -0.83
CA LEU A 168 28.49 18.48 -1.47
C LEU A 168 28.07 19.60 -0.51
N LEU A 169 26.93 19.47 0.13
CA LEU A 169 26.45 20.48 1.07
C LEU A 169 27.33 20.58 2.33
N LYS A 170 27.87 19.45 2.82
CA LYS A 170 28.85 19.48 3.92
C LYS A 170 30.13 20.25 3.53
N SER A 171 30.60 20.07 2.29
CA SER A 171 31.77 20.84 1.77
C SER A 171 31.49 22.33 1.68
N LEU A 172 30.22 22.72 1.55
CA LEU A 172 29.77 24.11 1.60
C LEU A 172 29.46 24.61 3.03
N ASN A 173 29.90 23.84 4.06
CA ASN A 173 29.69 24.16 5.47
C ASN A 173 28.21 24.26 5.89
N ALA A 174 27.32 23.50 5.22
CA ALA A 174 25.91 23.47 5.56
C ALA A 174 25.64 22.79 6.91
N SER A 175 24.72 23.35 7.69
CA SER A 175 24.33 22.81 8.98
C SER A 175 23.52 21.50 8.82
N LYS A 176 23.40 20.71 9.89
CA LYS A 176 22.56 19.49 9.90
C LYS A 176 21.08 19.80 9.58
N LYS A 177 20.63 21.00 9.96
CA LYS A 177 19.28 21.51 9.61
C LYS A 177 19.14 21.74 8.11
N ASP A 178 20.12 22.37 7.49
CA ASP A 178 20.12 22.61 6.04
C ASP A 178 20.12 21.29 5.26
N LEU A 179 20.93 20.32 5.70
CA LEU A 179 20.93 18.97 5.09
C LEU A 179 19.57 18.31 5.15
N PHE A 180 18.90 18.38 6.30
CA PHE A 180 17.58 17.77 6.47
C PHE A 180 16.51 18.47 5.62
N PHE A 181 16.32 19.77 5.81
CA PHE A 181 15.21 20.49 5.18
C PHE A 181 15.40 20.79 3.70
N LYS A 182 16.65 20.93 3.23
CA LYS A 182 16.94 21.28 1.83
C LYS A 182 17.24 20.05 0.95
N VAL A 183 17.64 18.92 1.54
CA VAL A 183 18.00 17.72 0.76
C VAL A 183 17.18 16.51 1.20
N VAL A 184 17.31 16.05 2.45
CA VAL A 184 16.72 14.78 2.89
C VAL A 184 15.19 14.81 2.77
N LEU A 185 14.55 15.82 3.30
CA LEU A 185 13.10 15.93 3.29
C LEU A 185 12.55 16.12 1.86
N PRO A 186 13.06 17.05 1.02
CA PRO A 186 12.55 17.23 -0.34
C PRO A 186 12.84 16.05 -1.27
N SER A 187 14.02 15.41 -1.15
CA SER A 187 14.38 14.26 -1.99
C SER A 187 13.43 13.09 -1.81
N ASN A 188 12.84 12.94 -0.64
CA ASN A 188 11.86 11.89 -0.38
C ASN A 188 10.51 12.12 -1.06
N PHE A 189 10.10 13.37 -1.22
CA PHE A 189 8.91 13.71 -2.02
C PHE A 189 9.19 13.59 -3.52
N SER A 190 10.43 13.87 -3.96
CA SER A 190 10.86 13.82 -5.36
C SER A 190 11.19 12.39 -5.82
N ASN A 191 11.78 11.55 -4.98
CA ASN A 191 12.15 10.17 -5.34
C ASN A 191 10.96 9.33 -5.82
N ASN A 192 9.77 9.57 -5.32
CA ASN A 192 8.57 8.89 -5.81
C ASN A 192 8.27 9.25 -7.28
N SER A 193 8.59 10.47 -7.72
CA SER A 193 8.46 10.88 -9.13
C SER A 193 9.57 10.31 -10.01
N ASP A 194 10.81 10.20 -9.49
CA ASP A 194 11.95 9.64 -10.21
C ASP A 194 11.88 8.13 -10.38
N TYR A 195 11.36 7.39 -9.39
CA TYR A 195 11.06 5.96 -9.54
C TYR A 195 9.99 5.73 -10.61
N LEU A 196 8.95 6.55 -10.63
CA LEU A 196 7.92 6.50 -11.66
C LEU A 196 8.46 6.90 -13.04
N GLN A 197 9.35 7.90 -13.12
CA GLN A 197 10.01 8.28 -14.36
C GLN A 197 11.02 7.22 -14.82
N LYS A 198 11.81 6.64 -13.91
CA LYS A 198 12.72 5.53 -14.22
C LYS A 198 11.95 4.28 -14.63
N ALA A 199 10.91 3.89 -13.91
CA ALA A 199 10.05 2.77 -14.29
C ALA A 199 9.39 3.00 -15.67
N ARG A 200 8.97 4.22 -15.96
CA ARG A 200 8.44 4.61 -17.29
C ARG A 200 9.52 4.58 -18.37
N LYS A 201 10.73 5.02 -18.07
CA LYS A 201 11.86 5.05 -19.02
C LYS A 201 12.43 3.66 -19.28
N TYR A 202 12.51 2.80 -18.27
CA TYR A 202 13.02 1.43 -18.38
C TYR A 202 11.94 0.40 -18.74
N GLY A 203 10.69 0.61 -18.35
CA GLY A 203 9.56 -0.21 -18.76
C GLY A 203 9.26 -0.13 -20.26
N HIS A 204 9.71 0.94 -20.94
CA HIS A 204 9.67 1.04 -22.41
C HIS A 204 10.84 0.34 -23.11
N PHE A 205 11.94 0.02 -22.38
CA PHE A 205 13.13 -0.61 -22.96
C PHE A 205 13.16 -2.13 -22.82
N THR A 206 12.41 -2.72 -21.90
CA THR A 206 12.30 -4.20 -21.76
C THR A 206 11.35 -4.85 -22.78
N GLY A 207 10.79 -4.07 -23.69
CA GLY A 207 9.99 -4.56 -24.82
C GLY A 207 10.77 -4.88 -26.09
N TYR A 208 12.10 -4.70 -26.11
CA TYR A 208 12.94 -4.98 -27.27
C TYR A 208 14.22 -5.70 -26.89
N LYS A 209 14.13 -6.99 -26.59
CA LYS A 209 15.17 -8.01 -26.83
C LYS A 209 14.57 -9.37 -26.47
N ASN A 210 14.12 -10.02 -27.46
CA ASN A 210 14.20 -11.40 -27.92
C ASN A 210 13.05 -11.68 -28.88
#